data_2fdaea45ff30f98440ebe914547ab99e
#
_entry.id   2fdaea45ff30f98440ebe914547ab99e
#
_cell.length_a   1.000
_cell.length_b   1.000
_cell.length_c   1.000
_cell.angle_alpha   90.00
_cell.angle_beta   90.00
_cell.angle_gamma   90.00
#
_symmetry.space_group_name_H-M   'P 1'
#
loop_
_entity.id
_entity.type
_entity.pdbx_description
1 polymer ?
#
loop_
_entity_poly.entity_id
_entity_poly.type
_entity_poly.pdbx_seq_one_letter_code
_entity_poly.pdbx_strand_id
1 'polypeptide(L)'
;MLEKLPRTLYWENGALFLLDERRLPHEAAYLECTLSGQVCDAIAQLAVRGAPAIGDAGAYAVALWCLNERPADESAFEAAFEERCGQIAAVRPTAVNLSWAVSRCAAAVMSALAAGLGVPAAASAALELAHATLEDDIASCKRIGELALPELRALAERLGRPLRVQTHCNAGSLATGFYGTATSVIYHGWEAGLIEKVWVDETRPVGQGARLTAWELMQAGVPCTLVCDNMAGALMQAGQVDMVVVGADRICANGDFANKIGTYPLAVLAQHHGVPFYTAAPQSTFDRSLASGADIVIEQRDPLEVRSALTAGGWELVAPADVEVFNPAFDVTPHQLLAGIFTEDGILRV
;
A
#
# COMPACT_ATOMS: atom_id res chain seq x y z
N MET A 1 -9.46 19.56 -0.66
CA MET A 1 -8.04 19.26 -0.45
C MET A 1 -7.59 18.12 -1.35
N LEU A 2 -8.19 16.94 -1.28
CA LEU A 2 -7.77 15.75 -2.01
C LEU A 2 -8.14 15.73 -3.50
N GLU A 3 -8.97 16.63 -3.97
CA GLU A 3 -9.39 16.76 -5.39
C GLU A 3 -8.22 16.96 -6.38
N LYS A 4 -7.06 17.36 -5.86
CA LYS A 4 -5.85 17.55 -6.67
C LYS A 4 -5.03 16.27 -6.84
N LEU A 5 -5.32 15.25 -6.04
CA LEU A 5 -4.62 13.97 -6.13
C LEU A 5 -5.16 13.17 -7.32
N PRO A 6 -4.31 12.62 -8.17
CA PRO A 6 -4.74 11.69 -9.19
C PRO A 6 -5.26 10.39 -8.54
N ARG A 7 -6.13 9.69 -9.24
CA ARG A 7 -6.50 8.32 -8.89
C ARG A 7 -5.31 7.40 -9.16
N THR A 8 -5.03 6.48 -8.27
CA THR A 8 -3.99 5.46 -8.47
C THR A 8 -4.35 4.54 -9.61
N LEU A 9 -5.63 4.18 -9.67
CA LEU A 9 -6.20 3.40 -10.76
C LEU A 9 -7.67 3.76 -10.97
N TYR A 10 -8.15 3.57 -12.20
CA TYR A 10 -9.56 3.71 -12.56
C TYR A 10 -9.88 2.92 -13.83
N TRP A 11 -11.15 2.52 -13.96
CA TRP A 11 -11.66 1.83 -15.13
C TRP A 11 -12.42 2.79 -16.03
N GLU A 12 -12.10 2.82 -17.31
CA GLU A 12 -12.80 3.62 -18.31
C GLU A 12 -12.76 2.95 -19.67
N ASN A 13 -13.88 2.96 -20.40
CA ASN A 13 -14.01 2.49 -21.79
C ASN A 13 -13.45 1.08 -22.04
N GLY A 14 -13.57 0.17 -21.08
CA GLY A 14 -13.10 -1.22 -21.23
C GLY A 14 -11.62 -1.42 -20.94
N ALA A 15 -10.93 -0.43 -20.41
CA ALA A 15 -9.52 -0.46 -20.02
C ALA A 15 -9.33 -0.07 -18.56
N LEU A 16 -8.29 -0.61 -17.93
CA LEU A 16 -7.79 -0.19 -16.66
C LEU A 16 -6.66 0.83 -16.87
N PHE A 17 -6.80 2.00 -16.25
CA PHE A 17 -5.76 3.02 -16.22
C PHE A 17 -5.03 2.95 -14.89
N LEU A 18 -3.69 2.79 -14.93
CA LEU A 18 -2.81 2.72 -13.77
C LEU A 18 -1.87 3.92 -13.79
N LEU A 19 -1.81 4.70 -12.72
CA LEU A 19 -0.80 5.76 -12.57
C LEU A 19 0.59 5.11 -12.50
N ASP A 20 1.48 5.49 -13.42
CA ASP A 20 2.85 4.98 -13.43
C ASP A 20 3.71 5.69 -12.36
N GLU A 21 3.72 5.13 -11.16
CA GLU A 21 4.45 5.69 -10.02
C GLU A 21 5.98 5.70 -10.20
N ARG A 22 6.51 4.98 -11.17
CA ARG A 22 7.95 5.02 -11.51
C ARG A 22 8.37 6.39 -12.05
N ARG A 23 7.42 7.11 -12.65
CA ARG A 23 7.62 8.44 -13.23
C ARG A 23 7.46 9.57 -12.23
N LEU A 24 6.80 9.32 -11.08
CA LEU A 24 6.68 10.28 -10.00
C LEU A 24 8.03 10.49 -9.30
N PRO A 25 8.32 11.72 -8.80
CA PRO A 25 7.47 12.92 -8.77
C PRO A 25 7.54 13.78 -10.04
N HIS A 26 8.27 13.37 -11.06
CA HIS A 26 8.60 14.22 -12.22
C HIS A 26 7.44 14.34 -13.21
N GLU A 27 6.66 13.27 -13.38
CA GLU A 27 5.55 13.22 -14.32
C GLU A 27 4.44 12.31 -13.78
N ALA A 28 3.20 12.80 -13.81
CA ALA A 28 2.00 11.99 -13.55
C ALA A 28 1.43 11.51 -14.89
N ALA A 29 1.65 10.25 -15.22
CA ALA A 29 1.19 9.62 -16.46
C ALA A 29 0.51 8.29 -16.17
N TYR A 30 -0.43 7.90 -17.02
CA TYR A 30 -1.17 6.65 -16.88
C TYR A 30 -0.75 5.63 -17.93
N LEU A 31 -0.71 4.37 -17.50
CA LEU A 31 -0.65 3.20 -18.36
C LEU A 31 -2.09 2.76 -18.65
N GLU A 32 -2.43 2.61 -19.92
CA GLU A 32 -3.69 2.02 -20.35
C GLU A 32 -3.51 0.51 -20.52
N CYS A 33 -4.24 -0.28 -19.75
CA CYS A 33 -4.17 -1.73 -19.74
C CYS A 33 -5.49 -2.32 -20.23
N THR A 34 -5.43 -3.01 -21.37
CA THR A 34 -6.56 -3.74 -21.98
C THR A 34 -6.39 -5.25 -21.84
N LEU A 35 -5.22 -5.72 -21.42
CA LEU A 35 -4.87 -7.12 -21.22
C LEU A 35 -4.37 -7.36 -19.79
N SER A 36 -4.69 -8.51 -19.23
CA SER A 36 -4.26 -8.90 -17.89
C SER A 36 -2.74 -8.96 -17.76
N GLY A 37 -2.01 -9.32 -18.82
CA GLY A 37 -0.56 -9.33 -18.86
C GLY A 37 0.06 -7.96 -18.60
N GLN A 38 -0.52 -6.90 -19.16
CA GLN A 38 -0.05 -5.52 -18.96
C GLN A 38 -0.17 -5.08 -17.48
N VAL A 39 -1.25 -5.51 -16.81
CA VAL A 39 -1.43 -5.24 -15.37
C VAL A 39 -0.39 -6.02 -14.55
N CYS A 40 -0.14 -7.29 -14.88
CA CYS A 40 0.89 -8.10 -14.25
C CYS A 40 2.28 -7.45 -14.38
N ASP A 41 2.62 -6.96 -15.57
CA ASP A 41 3.88 -6.25 -15.82
C ASP A 41 3.98 -4.96 -15.01
N ALA A 42 2.88 -4.20 -14.92
CA ALA A 42 2.82 -2.97 -14.10
C ALA A 42 3.06 -3.26 -12.61
N ILE A 43 2.49 -4.34 -12.08
CA ILE A 43 2.71 -4.78 -10.68
C ILE A 43 4.17 -5.24 -10.47
N ALA A 44 4.69 -6.07 -11.38
CA ALA A 44 6.06 -6.61 -11.28
C ALA A 44 7.12 -5.52 -11.33
N GLN A 45 6.90 -4.51 -12.16
CA GLN A 45 7.82 -3.38 -12.37
C GLN A 45 7.59 -2.21 -11.40
N LEU A 46 6.70 -2.35 -10.40
CA LEU A 46 6.35 -1.29 -9.45
C LEU A 46 5.77 -0.02 -10.08
N ALA A 47 5.16 -0.13 -11.27
CA ALA A 47 4.36 0.96 -11.86
C ALA A 47 3.11 1.21 -11.02
N VAL A 48 2.50 0.15 -10.49
CA VAL A 48 1.53 0.19 -9.39
C VAL A 48 2.09 -0.62 -8.22
N ARG A 49 1.98 -0.09 -7.01
CA ARG A 49 2.52 -0.69 -5.79
C ARG A 49 1.70 -0.26 -4.56
N GLY A 50 1.95 -0.89 -3.40
CA GLY A 50 1.14 -0.76 -2.20
C GLY A 50 0.17 -1.93 -2.07
N ALA A 51 0.02 -2.49 -0.87
CA ALA A 51 -0.72 -3.73 -0.69
C ALA A 51 -2.17 -3.66 -1.20
N PRO A 52 -3.00 -2.64 -0.86
CA PRO A 52 -4.35 -2.54 -1.41
C PRO A 52 -4.37 -2.28 -2.92
N ALA A 53 -3.59 -1.31 -3.44
CA ALA A 53 -3.60 -0.96 -4.86
C ALA A 53 -3.24 -2.12 -5.79
N ILE A 54 -2.30 -3.00 -5.39
CA ILE A 54 -1.99 -4.20 -6.19
C ILE A 54 -3.09 -5.27 -6.07
N GLY A 55 -3.84 -5.29 -4.98
CA GLY A 55 -5.05 -6.11 -4.85
C GLY A 55 -6.13 -5.66 -5.83
N ASP A 56 -6.42 -4.36 -5.85
CA ASP A 56 -7.38 -3.76 -6.78
C ASP A 56 -6.97 -4.02 -8.24
N ALA A 57 -5.70 -3.73 -8.58
CA ALA A 57 -5.18 -4.00 -9.93
C ALA A 57 -5.27 -5.48 -10.28
N GLY A 58 -4.99 -6.39 -9.33
CA GLY A 58 -5.12 -7.84 -9.52
C GLY A 58 -6.54 -8.30 -9.81
N ALA A 59 -7.55 -7.71 -9.15
CA ALA A 59 -8.95 -7.97 -9.43
C ALA A 59 -9.31 -7.57 -10.88
N TYR A 60 -8.86 -6.39 -11.32
CA TYR A 60 -9.05 -5.97 -12.71
C TYR A 60 -8.25 -6.81 -13.71
N ALA A 61 -7.07 -7.34 -13.35
CA ALA A 61 -6.34 -8.26 -14.21
C ALA A 61 -7.14 -9.54 -14.49
N VAL A 62 -7.83 -10.09 -13.47
CA VAL A 62 -8.74 -11.23 -13.65
C VAL A 62 -9.91 -10.85 -14.58
N ALA A 63 -10.54 -9.70 -14.36
CA ALA A 63 -11.64 -9.21 -15.19
C ALA A 63 -11.21 -9.00 -16.65
N LEU A 64 -10.06 -8.36 -16.90
CA LEU A 64 -9.52 -8.15 -18.24
C LEU A 64 -9.29 -9.47 -18.97
N TRP A 65 -8.74 -10.48 -18.29
CA TRP A 65 -8.55 -11.80 -18.89
C TRP A 65 -9.89 -12.42 -19.28
N CYS A 66 -10.87 -12.41 -18.41
CA CYS A 66 -12.20 -12.95 -18.69
C CYS A 66 -12.90 -12.24 -19.85
N LEU A 67 -12.66 -10.95 -20.02
CA LEU A 67 -13.28 -10.15 -21.08
C LEU A 67 -12.56 -10.33 -22.42
N ASN A 68 -11.23 -10.26 -22.45
CA ASN A 68 -10.45 -10.02 -23.66
C ASN A 68 -9.50 -11.15 -24.07
N GLU A 69 -9.15 -12.08 -23.15
CA GLU A 69 -8.09 -13.08 -23.39
C GLU A 69 -8.57 -14.53 -23.23
N ARG A 70 -9.84 -14.72 -22.79
CA ARG A 70 -10.42 -16.06 -22.60
C ARG A 70 -10.39 -16.90 -23.88
N PRO A 71 -10.28 -18.24 -23.77
CA PRO A 71 -10.33 -19.09 -24.93
C PRO A 71 -11.70 -19.00 -25.65
N ALA A 72 -11.69 -19.15 -26.99
CA ALA A 72 -12.91 -19.17 -27.79
C ALA A 72 -13.76 -20.43 -27.51
N ASP A 73 -13.12 -21.54 -27.16
CA ASP A 73 -13.79 -22.77 -26.71
C ASP A 73 -14.12 -22.66 -25.20
N GLU A 74 -15.41 -22.54 -24.91
CA GLU A 74 -15.90 -22.45 -23.54
C GLU A 74 -15.57 -23.69 -22.69
N SER A 75 -15.39 -24.86 -23.31
CA SER A 75 -15.01 -26.09 -22.60
C SER A 75 -13.58 -26.00 -21.99
N ALA A 76 -12.72 -25.17 -22.56
CA ALA A 76 -11.36 -24.92 -22.07
C ALA A 76 -11.28 -23.79 -21.04
N PHE A 77 -12.38 -23.08 -20.77
CA PHE A 77 -12.37 -21.85 -19.98
C PHE A 77 -11.90 -22.12 -18.55
N GLU A 78 -12.47 -23.07 -17.83
CA GLU A 78 -12.19 -23.29 -16.41
C GLU A 78 -10.71 -23.59 -16.15
N ALA A 79 -10.12 -24.51 -16.92
CA ALA A 79 -8.71 -24.87 -16.76
C ALA A 79 -7.77 -23.70 -17.07
N ALA A 80 -8.03 -22.96 -18.15
CA ALA A 80 -7.24 -21.79 -18.52
C ALA A 80 -7.42 -20.63 -17.51
N PHE A 81 -8.60 -20.49 -16.94
CA PHE A 81 -8.92 -19.50 -15.93
C PHE A 81 -8.16 -19.76 -14.62
N GLU A 82 -8.18 -21.02 -14.13
CA GLU A 82 -7.44 -21.41 -12.91
C GLU A 82 -5.94 -21.17 -13.10
N GLU A 83 -5.37 -21.58 -14.23
CA GLU A 83 -3.97 -21.32 -14.56
C GLU A 83 -3.65 -19.83 -14.53
N ARG A 84 -4.51 -19.00 -15.16
CA ARG A 84 -4.28 -17.56 -15.22
C ARG A 84 -4.39 -16.89 -13.86
N CYS A 85 -5.36 -17.26 -13.03
CA CYS A 85 -5.47 -16.79 -11.66
C CYS A 85 -4.19 -17.11 -10.85
N GLY A 86 -3.67 -18.33 -11.00
CA GLY A 86 -2.39 -18.72 -10.41
C GLY A 86 -1.21 -17.85 -10.86
N GLN A 87 -1.13 -17.55 -12.17
CA GLN A 87 -0.09 -16.67 -12.72
C GLN A 87 -0.21 -15.23 -12.18
N ILE A 88 -1.41 -14.65 -12.12
CA ILE A 88 -1.63 -13.29 -11.58
C ILE A 88 -1.24 -13.23 -10.10
N ALA A 89 -1.68 -14.19 -9.29
CA ALA A 89 -1.34 -14.24 -7.86
C ALA A 89 0.17 -14.41 -7.61
N ALA A 90 0.88 -15.10 -8.50
CA ALA A 90 2.32 -15.34 -8.41
C ALA A 90 3.20 -14.16 -8.83
N VAL A 91 2.64 -13.08 -9.37
CA VAL A 91 3.41 -11.88 -9.77
C VAL A 91 4.15 -11.27 -8.56
N ARG A 92 3.51 -11.27 -7.40
CA ARG A 92 4.13 -10.87 -6.12
C ARG A 92 3.67 -11.80 -4.98
N PRO A 93 4.35 -12.93 -4.77
CA PRO A 93 3.91 -13.97 -3.83
C PRO A 93 3.82 -13.51 -2.37
N THR A 94 4.56 -12.47 -2.00
CA THR A 94 4.56 -11.91 -0.64
C THR A 94 3.40 -10.95 -0.37
N ALA A 95 2.68 -10.51 -1.42
CA ALA A 95 1.60 -9.54 -1.34
C ALA A 95 0.26 -10.23 -1.05
N VAL A 96 -0.19 -10.22 0.20
CA VAL A 96 -1.45 -10.85 0.65
C VAL A 96 -2.66 -10.32 -0.13
N ASN A 97 -2.75 -9.02 -0.30
CA ASN A 97 -3.89 -8.38 -0.96
C ASN A 97 -4.06 -8.82 -2.42
N LEU A 98 -2.95 -9.10 -3.14
CA LEU A 98 -3.02 -9.60 -4.52
C LEU A 98 -3.71 -10.96 -4.58
N SER A 99 -3.21 -11.95 -3.84
CA SER A 99 -3.77 -13.29 -3.82
C SER A 99 -5.20 -13.32 -3.26
N TRP A 100 -5.50 -12.50 -2.27
CA TRP A 100 -6.83 -12.33 -1.70
C TRP A 100 -7.83 -11.81 -2.74
N ALA A 101 -7.50 -10.74 -3.48
CA ALA A 101 -8.37 -10.16 -4.49
C ALA A 101 -8.60 -11.11 -5.67
N VAL A 102 -7.52 -11.76 -6.16
CA VAL A 102 -7.60 -12.76 -7.23
C VAL A 102 -8.51 -13.93 -6.81
N SER A 103 -8.37 -14.43 -5.57
CA SER A 103 -9.20 -15.54 -5.07
C SER A 103 -10.68 -15.16 -4.96
N ARG A 104 -11.00 -13.93 -4.55
CA ARG A 104 -12.39 -13.43 -4.51
C ARG A 104 -12.97 -13.35 -5.93
N CYS A 105 -12.24 -12.80 -6.89
CA CYS A 105 -12.67 -12.77 -8.29
C CYS A 105 -12.86 -14.17 -8.86
N ALA A 106 -11.94 -15.09 -8.56
CA ALA A 106 -12.05 -16.49 -9.00
C ALA A 106 -13.32 -17.13 -8.43
N ALA A 107 -13.63 -16.93 -7.15
CA ALA A 107 -14.84 -17.46 -6.54
C ALA A 107 -16.12 -16.91 -7.19
N ALA A 108 -16.17 -15.63 -7.56
CA ALA A 108 -17.32 -15.04 -8.23
C ALA A 108 -17.54 -15.62 -9.64
N VAL A 109 -16.44 -15.76 -10.41
CA VAL A 109 -16.45 -16.38 -11.75
C VAL A 109 -16.96 -17.82 -11.66
N MET A 110 -16.37 -18.63 -10.79
CA MET A 110 -16.75 -20.04 -10.63
C MET A 110 -18.19 -20.20 -10.12
N SER A 111 -18.65 -19.30 -9.25
CA SER A 111 -20.06 -19.29 -8.79
C SER A 111 -21.03 -19.02 -9.93
N ALA A 112 -20.72 -18.09 -10.84
CA ALA A 112 -21.55 -17.79 -12.01
C ALA A 112 -21.62 -18.99 -12.98
N LEU A 113 -20.49 -19.66 -13.19
CA LEU A 113 -20.43 -20.87 -14.03
C LEU A 113 -21.23 -22.02 -13.41
N ALA A 114 -21.06 -22.26 -12.11
CA ALA A 114 -21.80 -23.31 -11.38
C ALA A 114 -23.33 -23.07 -11.39
N ALA A 115 -23.74 -21.80 -11.44
CA ALA A 115 -25.14 -21.42 -11.60
C ALA A 115 -25.68 -21.58 -13.05
N GLY A 116 -24.84 -22.01 -14.00
CA GLY A 116 -25.21 -22.21 -15.40
C GLY A 116 -25.41 -20.92 -16.19
N LEU A 117 -24.86 -19.79 -15.73
CA LEU A 117 -25.04 -18.48 -16.39
C LEU A 117 -24.15 -18.28 -17.62
N GLY A 118 -23.16 -19.16 -17.82
CA GLY A 118 -22.23 -19.13 -18.94
C GLY A 118 -21.08 -18.14 -18.81
N VAL A 119 -20.09 -18.26 -19.68
CA VAL A 119 -18.83 -17.50 -19.65
C VAL A 119 -19.03 -15.98 -19.75
N PRO A 120 -19.95 -15.44 -20.58
CA PRO A 120 -20.17 -13.99 -20.60
C PRO A 120 -20.63 -13.41 -19.27
N ALA A 121 -21.53 -14.10 -18.56
CA ALA A 121 -21.99 -13.66 -17.24
C ALA A 121 -20.88 -13.80 -16.17
N ALA A 122 -20.06 -14.85 -16.27
CA ALA A 122 -18.90 -15.02 -15.40
C ALA A 122 -17.86 -13.89 -15.58
N ALA A 123 -17.63 -13.44 -16.83
CA ALA A 123 -16.77 -12.30 -17.12
C ALA A 123 -17.33 -10.98 -16.55
N SER A 124 -18.66 -10.77 -16.64
CA SER A 124 -19.32 -9.62 -16.01
C SER A 124 -19.19 -9.65 -14.50
N ALA A 125 -19.36 -10.82 -13.88
CA ALA A 125 -19.20 -10.99 -12.43
C ALA A 125 -17.77 -10.66 -11.94
N ALA A 126 -16.75 -11.02 -12.75
CA ALA A 126 -15.36 -10.64 -12.45
C ALA A 126 -15.18 -9.11 -12.44
N LEU A 127 -15.73 -8.41 -13.45
CA LEU A 127 -15.63 -6.97 -13.55
C LEU A 127 -16.40 -6.25 -12.44
N GLU A 128 -17.62 -6.70 -12.14
CA GLU A 128 -18.43 -6.17 -11.04
C GLU A 128 -17.71 -6.31 -9.71
N LEU A 129 -17.06 -7.46 -9.47
CA LEU A 129 -16.30 -7.65 -8.23
C LEU A 129 -15.01 -6.82 -8.22
N ALA A 130 -14.35 -6.60 -9.35
CA ALA A 130 -13.21 -5.70 -9.42
C ALA A 130 -13.60 -4.26 -9.06
N HIS A 131 -14.73 -3.78 -9.58
CA HIS A 131 -15.28 -2.47 -9.18
C HIS A 131 -15.61 -2.42 -7.69
N ALA A 132 -16.30 -3.44 -7.16
CA ALA A 132 -16.65 -3.50 -5.74
C ALA A 132 -15.40 -3.54 -4.86
N THR A 133 -14.33 -4.25 -5.27
CA THR A 133 -13.08 -4.33 -4.53
C THR A 133 -12.42 -2.95 -4.42
N LEU A 134 -12.34 -2.19 -5.51
CA LEU A 134 -11.81 -0.82 -5.52
C LEU A 134 -12.64 0.12 -4.64
N GLU A 135 -13.97 0.08 -4.75
CA GLU A 135 -14.85 0.94 -3.94
C GLU A 135 -14.78 0.58 -2.44
N ASP A 136 -14.69 -0.70 -2.10
CA ASP A 136 -14.50 -1.19 -0.74
C ASP A 136 -13.17 -0.69 -0.15
N ASP A 137 -12.07 -0.72 -0.95
CA ASP A 137 -10.77 -0.21 -0.51
C ASP A 137 -10.84 1.31 -0.26
N ILE A 138 -11.41 2.07 -1.18
CA ILE A 138 -11.58 3.53 -1.03
C ILE A 138 -12.39 3.85 0.23
N ALA A 139 -13.49 3.13 0.47
CA ALA A 139 -14.35 3.32 1.64
C ALA A 139 -13.62 2.95 2.94
N SER A 140 -12.90 1.82 2.96
CA SER A 140 -12.10 1.38 4.09
C SER A 140 -11.00 2.37 4.45
N CYS A 141 -10.25 2.82 3.45
CA CYS A 141 -9.20 3.83 3.63
C CYS A 141 -9.75 5.15 4.19
N LYS A 142 -10.87 5.62 3.68
CA LYS A 142 -11.55 6.81 4.22
C LYS A 142 -11.93 6.62 5.68
N ARG A 143 -12.55 5.48 5.99
CA ARG A 143 -13.03 5.18 7.33
C ARG A 143 -11.90 5.04 8.35
N ILE A 144 -10.74 4.49 7.96
CA ILE A 144 -9.52 4.46 8.79
C ILE A 144 -9.17 5.87 9.29
N GLY A 145 -9.15 6.87 8.40
CA GLY A 145 -8.85 8.24 8.78
C GLY A 145 -9.91 8.86 9.69
N GLU A 146 -11.21 8.64 9.37
CA GLU A 146 -12.32 9.12 10.19
C GLU A 146 -12.27 8.56 11.63
N LEU A 147 -12.02 7.26 11.76
CA LEU A 147 -11.97 6.57 13.05
C LEU A 147 -10.70 6.85 13.86
N ALA A 148 -9.64 7.38 13.23
CA ALA A 148 -8.44 7.83 13.92
C ALA A 148 -8.61 9.19 14.61
N LEU A 149 -9.57 10.03 14.19
CA LEU A 149 -9.74 11.40 14.70
C LEU A 149 -9.88 11.51 16.22
N PRO A 150 -10.62 10.64 16.93
CA PRO A 150 -10.69 10.73 18.40
C PRO A 150 -9.33 10.56 19.07
N GLU A 151 -8.48 9.66 18.56
CA GLU A 151 -7.12 9.44 19.09
C GLU A 151 -6.22 10.65 18.85
N LEU A 152 -6.24 11.22 17.63
CA LEU A 152 -5.48 12.42 17.31
C LEU A 152 -5.92 13.59 18.17
N ARG A 153 -7.23 13.74 18.40
CA ARG A 153 -7.79 14.81 19.27
C ARG A 153 -7.30 14.66 20.69
N ALA A 154 -7.36 13.46 21.27
CA ALA A 154 -6.88 13.21 22.62
C ALA A 154 -5.38 13.51 22.77
N LEU A 155 -4.56 13.17 21.76
CA LEU A 155 -3.14 13.50 21.75
C LEU A 155 -2.90 15.01 21.64
N ALA A 156 -3.60 15.70 20.74
CA ALA A 156 -3.47 17.15 20.54
C ALA A 156 -3.92 17.94 21.78
N GLU A 157 -5.03 17.57 22.43
CA GLU A 157 -5.52 18.16 23.68
C GLU A 157 -4.51 17.99 24.82
N ARG A 158 -3.90 16.81 24.97
CA ARG A 158 -2.86 16.55 25.97
C ARG A 158 -1.64 17.43 25.78
N LEU A 159 -1.28 17.73 24.52
CA LEU A 159 -0.14 18.58 24.19
C LEU A 159 -0.48 20.07 24.15
N GLY A 160 -1.76 20.45 24.12
CA GLY A 160 -2.24 21.82 23.99
C GLY A 160 -1.94 22.46 22.61
N ARG A 161 -1.67 21.67 21.58
CA ARG A 161 -1.36 22.12 20.22
C ARG A 161 -1.58 21.00 19.19
N PRO A 162 -1.65 21.32 17.89
CA PRO A 162 -1.67 20.32 16.82
C PRO A 162 -0.39 19.45 16.82
N LEU A 163 -0.50 18.26 16.25
CA LEU A 163 0.50 17.20 16.25
C LEU A 163 1.53 17.39 15.12
N ARG A 164 2.76 17.01 15.41
CA ARG A 164 3.82 16.76 14.42
C ARG A 164 3.96 15.26 14.24
N VAL A 165 3.53 14.78 13.08
CA VAL A 165 3.44 13.36 12.77
C VAL A 165 4.66 12.94 11.96
N GLN A 166 5.23 11.75 12.22
CA GLN A 166 6.25 11.14 11.37
C GLN A 166 5.64 9.95 10.63
N THR A 167 6.00 9.77 9.38
CA THR A 167 5.59 8.62 8.56
C THR A 167 6.76 8.07 7.77
N HIS A 168 6.67 6.78 7.40
CA HIS A 168 7.70 6.05 6.68
C HIS A 168 7.10 5.33 5.47
N CYS A 169 7.83 5.26 4.37
CA CYS A 169 7.38 4.71 3.09
C CYS A 169 6.22 5.52 2.47
N ASN A 170 5.43 4.87 1.65
CA ASN A 170 4.20 5.41 1.12
C ASN A 170 3.06 4.43 1.39
N ALA A 171 2.26 4.75 2.39
CA ALA A 171 0.96 4.15 2.68
C ALA A 171 -0.13 5.20 2.44
N GLY A 172 0.00 5.85 1.30
CA GLY A 172 -0.80 6.98 0.86
C GLY A 172 -1.84 6.64 -0.17
N SER A 173 -2.45 7.69 -0.72
CA SER A 173 -3.43 7.58 -1.81
C SER A 173 -2.87 6.76 -2.97
N LEU A 174 -1.58 6.90 -3.26
CA LEU A 174 -0.86 6.17 -4.30
C LEU A 174 -0.67 4.68 -4.00
N ALA A 175 -0.90 4.23 -2.76
CA ALA A 175 -0.76 2.82 -2.35
C ALA A 175 -2.09 2.08 -2.27
N THR A 176 -3.20 2.75 -2.56
CA THR A 176 -4.59 2.29 -2.40
C THR A 176 -5.43 2.77 -3.58
N GLY A 177 -6.70 2.45 -3.61
CA GLY A 177 -7.64 3.04 -4.55
C GLY A 177 -7.78 4.55 -4.39
N PHE A 178 -7.74 5.03 -3.14
CA PHE A 178 -7.67 6.45 -2.77
C PHE A 178 -7.54 6.63 -1.25
N TYR A 179 -7.23 7.83 -0.76
CA TYR A 179 -7.00 8.23 0.64
C TYR A 179 -5.71 7.70 1.25
N GLY A 180 -5.26 6.48 0.94
CA GLY A 180 -4.21 5.80 1.68
C GLY A 180 -4.69 5.23 3.02
N THR A 181 -3.82 4.52 3.70
CA THR A 181 -4.08 4.05 5.07
C THR A 181 -3.48 5.03 6.10
N ALA A 182 -2.15 5.11 6.20
CA ALA A 182 -1.49 6.06 7.08
C ALA A 182 -1.75 7.52 6.68
N THR A 183 -1.75 7.84 5.37
CA THR A 183 -2.04 9.21 4.94
C THR A 183 -3.51 9.58 5.12
N SER A 184 -4.45 8.63 5.14
CA SER A 184 -5.84 8.93 5.50
C SER A 184 -5.95 9.50 6.92
N VAL A 185 -5.21 8.93 7.88
CA VAL A 185 -5.09 9.48 9.23
C VAL A 185 -4.53 10.91 9.20
N ILE A 186 -3.52 11.14 8.37
CA ILE A 186 -2.88 12.45 8.20
C ILE A 186 -3.86 13.44 7.54
N TYR A 187 -4.52 13.07 6.46
CA TYR A 187 -5.45 13.97 5.74
C TYR A 187 -6.62 14.39 6.60
N HIS A 188 -7.30 13.44 7.26
CA HIS A 188 -8.42 13.75 8.15
C HIS A 188 -7.97 14.57 9.37
N GLY A 189 -6.80 14.24 9.94
CA GLY A 189 -6.22 15.01 11.03
C GLY A 189 -5.86 16.44 10.63
N TRP A 190 -5.32 16.66 9.43
CA TRP A 190 -5.03 17.98 8.89
C TRP A 190 -6.30 18.79 8.64
N GLU A 191 -7.31 18.22 7.99
CA GLU A 191 -8.61 18.86 7.77
C GLU A 191 -9.30 19.25 9.08
N ALA A 192 -9.13 18.45 10.13
CA ALA A 192 -9.65 18.73 11.46
C ALA A 192 -8.82 19.73 12.28
N GLY A 193 -7.70 20.24 11.73
CA GLY A 193 -6.78 21.15 12.45
C GLY A 193 -5.99 20.49 13.58
N LEU A 194 -5.90 19.16 13.59
CA LEU A 194 -5.22 18.36 14.60
C LEU A 194 -3.75 18.06 14.28
N ILE A 195 -3.32 18.31 13.05
CA ILE A 195 -1.94 18.12 12.60
C ILE A 195 -1.34 19.46 12.17
N GLU A 196 -0.15 19.77 12.63
CA GLU A 196 0.65 20.94 12.25
C GLU A 196 1.53 20.65 11.04
N LYS A 197 2.17 19.46 11.04
CA LYS A 197 3.23 19.13 10.12
C LYS A 197 3.48 17.61 10.05
N VAL A 198 4.00 17.16 8.91
CA VAL A 198 4.41 15.77 8.69
C VAL A 198 5.92 15.70 8.42
N TRP A 199 6.64 14.87 9.16
CA TRP A 199 7.99 14.44 8.85
C TRP A 199 7.89 13.19 7.98
N VAL A 200 8.54 13.22 6.83
CA VAL A 200 8.50 12.13 5.84
C VAL A 200 9.89 11.53 5.72
N ASP A 201 10.05 10.29 6.16
CA ASP A 201 11.29 9.54 5.94
C ASP A 201 11.44 9.28 4.44
N GLU A 202 12.65 9.50 3.88
CA GLU A 202 12.91 9.30 2.45
C GLU A 202 12.67 7.86 1.99
N THR A 203 12.87 6.91 2.89
CA THR A 203 12.63 5.47 2.71
C THR A 203 13.54 4.84 1.67
N ARG A 204 14.83 4.74 2.01
CA ARG A 204 15.78 3.95 1.23
C ARG A 204 15.38 2.46 1.21
N PRO A 205 15.76 1.66 0.18
CA PRO A 205 16.55 2.07 -1.00
C PRO A 205 15.74 2.74 -2.11
N VAL A 206 14.41 2.49 -2.27
CA VAL A 206 13.62 2.91 -3.45
C VAL A 206 13.11 4.35 -3.35
N GLY A 207 13.08 4.93 -2.15
CA GLY A 207 12.71 6.33 -1.95
C GLY A 207 11.20 6.60 -2.04
N GLN A 208 10.36 5.68 -1.58
CA GLN A 208 8.89 5.87 -1.64
C GLN A 208 8.42 7.06 -0.83
N GLY A 209 9.05 7.34 0.32
CA GLY A 209 8.76 8.54 1.11
C GLY A 209 9.11 9.82 0.35
N ALA A 210 10.30 9.88 -0.21
CA ALA A 210 10.78 11.05 -0.96
C ALA A 210 9.98 11.27 -2.24
N ARG A 211 9.75 10.22 -3.01
CA ARG A 211 9.18 10.31 -4.36
C ARG A 211 7.65 10.38 -4.37
N LEU A 212 7.01 9.69 -3.46
CA LEU A 212 5.57 9.48 -3.46
C LEU A 212 4.89 10.21 -2.29
N THR A 213 5.26 9.92 -1.03
CA THR A 213 4.58 10.52 0.13
C THR A 213 4.77 12.04 0.21
N ALA A 214 5.99 12.53 0.04
CA ALA A 214 6.23 13.97 0.03
C ALA A 214 5.47 14.64 -1.12
N TRP A 215 5.45 14.01 -2.30
CA TRP A 215 4.72 14.53 -3.46
C TRP A 215 3.21 14.61 -3.21
N GLU A 216 2.59 13.52 -2.74
CA GLU A 216 1.12 13.52 -2.52
C GLU A 216 0.70 14.47 -1.40
N LEU A 217 1.46 14.58 -0.31
CA LEU A 217 1.18 15.54 0.77
C LEU A 217 1.27 16.98 0.28
N MET A 218 2.27 17.30 -0.54
CA MET A 218 2.39 18.63 -1.18
C MET A 218 1.23 18.92 -2.12
N GLN A 219 0.80 17.95 -2.95
CA GLN A 219 -0.39 18.11 -3.81
C GLN A 219 -1.67 18.38 -2.99
N ALA A 220 -1.81 17.69 -1.86
CA ALA A 220 -2.92 17.87 -0.93
C ALA A 220 -2.82 19.16 -0.09
N GLY A 221 -1.70 19.87 -0.13
CA GLY A 221 -1.47 21.08 0.67
C GLY A 221 -1.21 20.81 2.14
N VAL A 222 -0.78 19.59 2.50
CA VAL A 222 -0.37 19.22 3.86
C VAL A 222 1.08 19.62 4.06
N PRO A 223 1.42 20.44 5.08
CA PRO A 223 2.80 20.81 5.35
C PRO A 223 3.64 19.59 5.70
N CYS A 224 4.70 19.35 4.94
CA CYS A 224 5.61 18.23 5.17
C CYS A 224 7.07 18.66 5.06
N THR A 225 7.95 17.88 5.68
CA THR A 225 9.41 18.01 5.55
C THR A 225 10.00 16.64 5.32
N LEU A 226 10.73 16.51 4.23
CA LEU A 226 11.48 15.31 3.89
C LEU A 226 12.74 15.23 4.75
N VAL A 227 13.02 14.05 5.28
CA VAL A 227 14.22 13.76 6.08
C VAL A 227 14.84 12.43 5.65
N CYS A 228 16.14 12.27 5.86
CA CYS A 228 16.76 10.95 5.70
C CYS A 228 16.30 10.01 6.81
N ASP A 229 16.20 8.71 6.50
CA ASP A 229 15.69 7.70 7.44
C ASP A 229 16.43 7.69 8.79
N ASN A 230 17.72 7.96 8.78
CA ASN A 230 18.56 8.00 9.97
C ASN A 230 18.39 9.27 10.84
N MET A 231 17.56 10.23 10.42
CA MET A 231 17.30 11.47 11.19
C MET A 231 16.16 11.33 12.20
N ALA A 232 15.37 10.24 12.15
CA ALA A 232 14.23 10.02 13.04
C ALA A 232 14.60 10.11 14.52
N GLY A 233 15.70 9.50 14.93
CA GLY A 233 16.20 9.55 16.31
C GLY A 233 16.52 10.98 16.77
N ALA A 234 17.14 11.79 15.93
CA ALA A 234 17.44 13.19 16.26
C ALA A 234 16.17 14.03 16.41
N LEU A 235 15.16 13.81 15.56
CA LEU A 235 13.86 14.48 15.66
C LEU A 235 13.13 14.11 16.94
N MET A 236 13.08 12.83 17.30
CA MET A 236 12.44 12.37 18.54
C MET A 236 13.18 12.87 19.78
N GLN A 237 14.52 12.83 19.79
CA GLN A 237 15.34 13.37 20.88
C GLN A 237 15.11 14.87 21.09
N ALA A 238 14.91 15.62 20.01
CA ALA A 238 14.60 17.05 20.06
C ALA A 238 13.11 17.35 20.38
N GLY A 239 12.29 16.33 20.65
CA GLY A 239 10.85 16.49 20.91
C GLY A 239 10.08 17.04 19.72
N GLN A 240 10.50 16.72 18.49
CA GLN A 240 9.87 17.22 17.26
C GLN A 240 8.84 16.25 16.65
N VAL A 241 8.65 15.07 17.25
CA VAL A 241 7.68 14.06 16.82
C VAL A 241 6.74 13.76 17.98
N ASP A 242 5.45 13.86 17.72
CA ASP A 242 4.39 13.62 18.71
C ASP A 242 3.69 12.28 18.49
N MET A 243 3.78 11.75 17.28
CA MET A 243 3.16 10.50 16.87
C MET A 243 3.85 9.97 15.62
N VAL A 244 3.95 8.66 15.51
CA VAL A 244 4.31 7.96 14.25
C VAL A 244 3.10 7.20 13.73
N VAL A 245 2.83 7.29 12.43
CA VAL A 245 1.85 6.45 11.75
C VAL A 245 2.42 5.93 10.43
N VAL A 246 2.37 4.61 10.24
CA VAL A 246 2.86 3.92 9.05
C VAL A 246 1.80 2.97 8.50
N GLY A 247 1.99 2.44 7.30
CA GLY A 247 1.17 1.37 6.76
C GLY A 247 1.59 -0.01 7.24
N ALA A 248 0.99 -1.03 6.64
CA ALA A 248 1.44 -2.41 6.77
C ALA A 248 1.31 -3.15 5.44
N ASP A 249 2.25 -4.03 5.14
CA ASP A 249 2.18 -4.94 4.00
C ASP A 249 1.53 -6.28 4.40
N ARG A 250 1.64 -6.68 5.67
CA ARG A 250 1.01 -7.88 6.25
C ARG A 250 0.95 -7.76 7.77
N ILE A 251 -0.19 -8.12 8.37
CA ILE A 251 -0.38 -8.17 9.83
C ILE A 251 -0.77 -9.59 10.23
N CYS A 252 -0.04 -10.16 11.20
CA CYS A 252 -0.28 -11.49 11.74
C CYS A 252 -1.44 -11.50 12.75
N ALA A 253 -1.88 -12.71 13.12
CA ALA A 253 -2.97 -12.91 14.09
C ALA A 253 -2.69 -12.27 15.46
N ASN A 254 -1.41 -12.22 15.90
CA ASN A 254 -1.00 -11.60 17.16
C ASN A 254 -0.77 -10.08 17.08
N GLY A 255 -0.90 -9.47 15.91
CA GLY A 255 -0.66 -8.04 15.68
C GLY A 255 0.77 -7.66 15.29
N ASP A 256 1.71 -8.60 15.21
CA ASP A 256 3.00 -8.35 14.59
C ASP A 256 2.80 -8.03 13.11
N PHE A 257 3.60 -7.13 12.57
CA PHE A 257 3.39 -6.74 11.18
C PHE A 257 4.71 -6.53 10.41
N ALA A 258 4.66 -6.86 9.13
CA ALA A 258 5.69 -6.49 8.18
C ALA A 258 5.32 -5.19 7.49
N ASN A 259 6.30 -4.30 7.38
CA ASN A 259 6.20 -3.09 6.59
C ASN A 259 7.57 -2.76 5.99
N LYS A 260 7.62 -1.73 5.16
CA LYS A 260 8.85 -1.30 4.48
C LYS A 260 10.03 -1.25 5.43
N ILE A 261 11.18 -1.80 4.97
CA ILE A 261 12.44 -1.78 5.73
C ILE A 261 12.70 -0.39 6.33
N GLY A 262 13.06 -0.33 7.60
CA GLY A 262 13.20 0.89 8.40
C GLY A 262 12.06 1.13 9.38
N THR A 263 10.96 0.39 9.29
CA THR A 263 9.82 0.52 10.21
C THR A 263 10.16 0.02 11.62
N TYR A 264 10.84 -1.12 11.73
CA TYR A 264 11.24 -1.66 13.03
C TYR A 264 12.16 -0.72 13.83
N PRO A 265 13.29 -0.22 13.28
CA PRO A 265 14.12 0.73 14.02
C PRO A 265 13.38 2.03 14.36
N LEU A 266 12.46 2.50 13.51
CA LEU A 266 11.62 3.67 13.82
C LEU A 266 10.69 3.40 15.02
N ALA A 267 10.07 2.20 15.10
CA ALA A 267 9.23 1.80 16.21
C ALA A 267 10.03 1.67 17.53
N VAL A 268 11.25 1.12 17.47
CA VAL A 268 12.16 1.05 18.63
C VAL A 268 12.56 2.45 19.13
N LEU A 269 12.87 3.37 18.22
CA LEU A 269 13.16 4.76 18.56
C LEU A 269 11.94 5.44 19.17
N ALA A 270 10.75 5.26 18.60
CA ALA A 270 9.52 5.80 19.13
C ALA A 270 9.25 5.31 20.55
N GLN A 271 9.39 4.01 20.83
CA GLN A 271 9.25 3.44 22.17
C GLN A 271 10.27 4.05 23.16
N HIS A 272 11.56 4.15 22.74
CA HIS A 272 12.61 4.73 23.59
C HIS A 272 12.32 6.19 23.99
N HIS A 273 11.74 6.97 23.09
CA HIS A 273 11.42 8.38 23.32
C HIS A 273 9.98 8.61 23.82
N GLY A 274 9.19 7.56 24.06
CA GLY A 274 7.82 7.66 24.54
C GLY A 274 6.85 8.27 23.51
N VAL A 275 7.18 8.17 22.23
CA VAL A 275 6.32 8.60 21.10
C VAL A 275 5.38 7.46 20.74
N PRO A 276 4.05 7.65 20.73
CA PRO A 276 3.11 6.61 20.33
C PRO A 276 3.30 6.26 18.84
N PHE A 277 3.39 4.95 18.57
CA PHE A 277 3.59 4.40 17.25
C PHE A 277 2.35 3.61 16.81
N TYR A 278 1.81 3.95 15.66
CA TYR A 278 0.63 3.29 15.09
C TYR A 278 0.94 2.73 13.70
N THR A 279 0.29 1.63 13.38
CA THR A 279 0.13 1.22 11.97
C THR A 279 -1.32 1.40 11.55
N ALA A 280 -1.56 1.62 10.26
CA ALA A 280 -2.88 1.81 9.68
C ALA A 280 -3.04 0.88 8.46
N ALA A 281 -4.03 -0.01 8.51
CA ALA A 281 -4.27 -0.99 7.46
C ALA A 281 -5.71 -1.50 7.49
N PRO A 282 -6.31 -1.82 6.33
CA PRO A 282 -7.61 -2.46 6.26
C PRO A 282 -7.55 -3.94 6.69
N GLN A 283 -8.70 -4.53 7.00
CA GLN A 283 -8.81 -5.95 7.37
C GLN A 283 -8.26 -6.90 6.30
N SER A 284 -8.27 -6.50 5.03
CA SER A 284 -7.70 -7.28 3.93
C SER A 284 -6.17 -7.46 4.01
N THR A 285 -5.48 -6.68 4.85
CA THR A 285 -4.03 -6.79 5.10
C THR A 285 -3.70 -7.79 6.21
N PHE A 286 -4.72 -8.24 6.98
CA PHE A 286 -4.52 -9.21 8.04
C PHE A 286 -4.43 -10.63 7.48
N ASP A 287 -3.31 -11.29 7.72
CA ASP A 287 -3.11 -12.71 7.46
C ASP A 287 -3.26 -13.50 8.77
N ARG A 288 -4.49 -13.93 9.03
CA ARG A 288 -4.82 -14.68 10.24
C ARG A 288 -4.30 -16.12 10.25
N SER A 289 -3.74 -16.59 9.13
CA SER A 289 -3.10 -17.91 9.04
C SER A 289 -1.72 -17.92 9.67
N LEU A 290 -1.06 -16.75 9.77
CA LEU A 290 0.24 -16.58 10.42
C LEU A 290 0.03 -16.22 11.90
N ALA A 291 0.59 -17.05 12.78
CA ALA A 291 0.45 -16.84 14.22
C ALA A 291 1.24 -15.62 14.72
N SER A 292 2.42 -15.38 14.15
CA SER A 292 3.35 -14.32 14.58
C SER A 292 4.22 -13.81 13.44
N GLY A 293 4.90 -12.71 13.68
CA GLY A 293 5.84 -12.12 12.73
C GLY A 293 7.03 -12.99 12.36
N ALA A 294 7.36 -14.00 13.18
CA ALA A 294 8.42 -14.97 12.88
C ALA A 294 8.10 -15.85 11.66
N ASP A 295 6.81 -15.96 11.32
CA ASP A 295 6.33 -16.79 10.22
C ASP A 295 6.31 -16.02 8.88
N ILE A 296 6.57 -14.70 8.89
CA ILE A 296 6.55 -13.87 7.70
C ILE A 296 7.83 -14.08 6.88
N VAL A 297 7.65 -14.50 5.63
CA VAL A 297 8.76 -14.60 4.67
C VAL A 297 9.05 -13.21 4.09
N ILE A 298 10.29 -12.76 4.27
CA ILE A 298 10.73 -11.43 3.80
C ILE A 298 11.38 -11.54 2.42
N GLU A 299 10.84 -10.78 1.47
CA GLU A 299 11.35 -10.65 0.10
C GLU A 299 12.76 -10.04 0.11
N GLN A 300 13.70 -10.69 -0.58
CA GLN A 300 15.01 -10.10 -0.89
C GLN A 300 14.94 -9.47 -2.28
N ARG A 301 15.42 -8.23 -2.39
CA ARG A 301 15.31 -7.43 -3.58
C ARG A 301 16.64 -7.26 -4.31
N ASP A 302 16.58 -6.72 -5.53
CA ASP A 302 17.75 -6.49 -6.36
C ASP A 302 18.79 -5.63 -5.62
N PRO A 303 20.06 -6.11 -5.52
CA PRO A 303 21.17 -5.32 -4.96
C PRO A 303 21.37 -3.94 -5.61
N LEU A 304 20.96 -3.77 -6.87
CA LEU A 304 21.06 -2.50 -7.57
C LEU A 304 20.30 -1.37 -6.85
N GLU A 305 19.17 -1.67 -6.22
CA GLU A 305 18.38 -0.68 -5.46
C GLU A 305 19.20 -0.01 -4.33
N VAL A 306 20.06 -0.79 -3.65
CA VAL A 306 20.91 -0.25 -2.57
C VAL A 306 22.15 0.42 -3.13
N ARG A 307 22.76 -0.17 -4.17
CA ARG A 307 23.97 0.39 -4.81
C ARG A 307 23.72 1.69 -5.56
N SER A 308 22.46 1.99 -5.88
CA SER A 308 22.06 3.11 -6.71
C SER A 308 21.10 4.06 -6.00
N ALA A 309 20.92 5.25 -6.55
CA ALA A 309 19.82 6.15 -6.28
C ALA A 309 18.94 6.26 -7.52
N LEU A 310 17.62 6.31 -7.34
CA LEU A 310 16.67 6.55 -8.42
C LEU A 310 16.57 8.06 -8.67
N THR A 311 17.02 8.50 -9.84
CA THR A 311 16.99 9.89 -10.32
C THR A 311 16.00 10.05 -11.47
N ALA A 312 15.84 11.26 -11.99
CA ALA A 312 15.07 11.50 -13.22
C ALA A 312 15.64 10.76 -14.44
N GLY A 313 16.95 10.44 -14.42
CA GLY A 313 17.64 9.67 -15.47
C GLY A 313 17.57 8.16 -15.29
N GLY A 314 16.95 7.67 -14.22
CA GLY A 314 16.89 6.26 -13.83
C GLY A 314 17.79 5.92 -12.64
N TRP A 315 18.21 4.67 -12.54
CA TRP A 315 19.09 4.19 -11.46
C TRP A 315 20.55 4.58 -11.73
N GLU A 316 21.13 5.39 -10.86
CA GLU A 316 22.52 5.85 -10.93
C GLU A 316 23.32 5.27 -9.76
N LEU A 317 24.46 4.64 -10.05
CA LEU A 317 25.33 4.05 -9.03
C LEU A 317 25.88 5.11 -8.08
N VAL A 318 25.73 4.88 -6.77
CA VAL A 318 26.26 5.70 -5.67
C VAL A 318 27.23 4.93 -4.78
N ALA A 319 27.44 3.64 -5.06
CA ALA A 319 28.36 2.75 -4.37
C ALA A 319 29.19 1.95 -5.39
N PRO A 320 30.30 1.29 -4.99
CA PRO A 320 31.01 0.37 -5.88
C PRO A 320 30.09 -0.70 -6.44
N ALA A 321 30.21 -0.99 -7.75
CA ALA A 321 29.26 -1.85 -8.47
C ALA A 321 29.22 -3.30 -7.97
N ASP A 322 30.30 -3.77 -7.39
CA ASP A 322 30.53 -5.15 -6.91
C ASP A 322 30.50 -5.29 -5.39
N VAL A 323 30.17 -4.22 -4.63
CA VAL A 323 30.01 -4.33 -3.19
C VAL A 323 28.86 -5.28 -2.84
N GLU A 324 29.06 -6.17 -1.88
CA GLU A 324 28.02 -7.07 -1.39
C GLU A 324 26.86 -6.30 -0.74
N VAL A 325 25.63 -6.73 -0.99
CA VAL A 325 24.42 -6.02 -0.55
C VAL A 325 23.47 -6.97 0.16
N PHE A 326 22.93 -6.51 1.28
CA PHE A 326 21.77 -7.08 1.96
C PHE A 326 20.58 -6.13 1.74
N ASN A 327 19.52 -6.60 1.05
CA ASN A 327 18.38 -5.76 0.63
C ASN A 327 17.04 -6.44 0.92
N PRO A 328 16.64 -6.61 2.19
CA PRO A 328 15.28 -7.04 2.51
C PRO A 328 14.29 -5.92 2.19
N ALA A 329 13.14 -6.27 1.58
CA ALA A 329 12.11 -5.30 1.25
C ALA A 329 11.42 -4.73 2.48
N PHE A 330 11.28 -5.56 3.51
CA PHE A 330 10.48 -5.29 4.72
C PHE A 330 11.26 -5.67 5.97
N ASP A 331 10.84 -5.14 7.10
CA ASP A 331 11.17 -5.66 8.42
C ASP A 331 9.89 -5.98 9.21
N VAL A 332 10.05 -6.79 10.26
CA VAL A 332 8.94 -7.19 11.12
C VAL A 332 9.00 -6.37 12.41
N THR A 333 7.90 -5.70 12.72
CA THR A 333 7.73 -4.94 13.95
C THR A 333 6.82 -5.73 14.90
N PRO A 334 7.30 -6.08 16.11
CA PRO A 334 6.48 -6.71 17.13
C PRO A 334 5.35 -5.79 17.60
N HIS A 335 4.16 -6.36 17.83
CA HIS A 335 2.98 -5.62 18.27
C HIS A 335 3.17 -4.86 19.59
N GLN A 336 4.07 -5.32 20.47
CA GLN A 336 4.37 -4.65 21.74
C GLN A 336 4.99 -3.25 21.56
N LEU A 337 5.46 -2.91 20.36
CA LEU A 337 5.94 -1.56 20.03
C LEU A 337 4.81 -0.64 19.56
N LEU A 338 3.59 -1.15 19.36
CA LEU A 338 2.45 -0.40 18.87
C LEU A 338 1.63 0.19 20.01
N ALA A 339 1.19 1.43 19.84
CA ALA A 339 0.10 2.03 20.61
C ALA A 339 -1.27 1.53 20.12
N GLY A 340 -1.36 1.07 18.88
CA GLY A 340 -2.53 0.46 18.28
C GLY A 340 -2.44 0.36 16.76
N ILE A 341 -3.45 -0.29 16.17
CA ILE A 341 -3.64 -0.46 14.74
C ILE A 341 -4.93 0.25 14.34
N PHE A 342 -4.86 1.23 13.47
CA PHE A 342 -6.04 1.87 12.88
C PHE A 342 -6.59 0.99 11.75
N THR A 343 -7.86 0.63 11.84
CA THR A 343 -8.60 -0.13 10.83
C THR A 343 -9.91 0.57 10.50
N GLU A 344 -10.60 0.11 9.45
CA GLU A 344 -11.94 0.58 9.10
C GLU A 344 -13.02 0.23 10.14
N ASP A 345 -12.72 -0.68 11.07
CA ASP A 345 -13.60 -1.07 12.17
C ASP A 345 -13.29 -0.32 13.48
N GLY A 346 -12.18 0.41 13.55
CA GLY A 346 -11.72 1.15 14.73
C GLY A 346 -10.26 0.91 15.04
N ILE A 347 -9.87 1.25 16.28
CA ILE A 347 -8.50 1.10 16.77
C ILE A 347 -8.39 -0.22 17.52
N LEU A 348 -7.57 -1.14 17.01
CA LEU A 348 -7.17 -2.34 17.72
C LEU A 348 -6.04 -2.00 18.69
N ARG A 349 -6.21 -2.29 19.97
CA ARG A 349 -5.15 -2.26 20.98
C ARG A 349 -4.55 -3.66 21.10
N VAL A 350 -3.27 -3.79 20.89
CA VAL A 350 -2.52 -5.05 20.80
C VAL A 350 -1.49 -5.18 21.91
#